data_b8674dc7a89fdbcacde520099a43f39e
#
_entry.id   b8674dc7a89fdbcacde520099a43f39e
#
_cell.length_a   1.000
_cell.length_b   1.000
_cell.length_c   1.000
_cell.angle_alpha   90.00
_cell.angle_beta   90.00
_cell.angle_gamma   90.00
#
_symmetry.space_group_name_H-M   'P 1'
#
loop_
_entity.id
_entity.type
_entity.pdbx_description
1 polymer ?
#
loop_
_entity_poly.entity_id
_entity_poly.type
_entity_poly.pdbx_seq_one_letter_code
_entity_poly.pdbx_strand_id
1 'polypeptide(L)'
;MHDCRLYELLSRHRRADSYIRTQPRRWWRGRIVNYLRPRHVCGVFSFVPQQHECRRINRRFFMTAVETEAESAAATLARPASRAAHSSVGTIIGASMVGTTIEFYDFYAYGTAAANYFPRVFFSDKTNPTVALLLSLVTFAVAFLARPVGSLIFGHFGDSIGRKATLVVSLMTMGVATFLIGCLPGYDAWGVWAVLALCLCRFVQGIGLGGEWSGAALVATENAPANKRALYGSFPELGAPIGFFLCNGTYVLLELHNDDAAMLAWGWRVPFLLSSLLVVVGLLVRVHMEETPAFRAAQQGNRVVKAPAVEVFRTSWRQVLQATFLVAVTYTLFYTLATWSLAWATKSDAQGGGGLGFSTKEYMTMLMVSVCVFAAFIVLSCVFADRLGRRRVIIGSSLALLVFAVMFPLLMNRSVVGVHNTAAAMVFLCLGFALMGVAFGPIGALLPELFSVNVRYTGSGIGYNLAAIIGAAFVPSVATWLSSHWGVGSVGLYLGVMALCCLVAILTCHETRDVDYMQ
;
A
#
# COMPACT_ATOMS: atom_id res chain seq x y z
N MET A 1 -18.16 10.99 56.69
CA MET A 1 -19.02 11.84 55.87
C MET A 1 -18.29 13.01 55.18
N HIS A 2 -16.96 13.11 55.31
CA HIS A 2 -16.19 14.21 54.71
C HIS A 2 -15.62 13.86 53.31
N ASP A 3 -15.47 12.59 52.96
CA ASP A 3 -14.82 12.19 51.70
C ASP A 3 -15.74 12.25 50.48
N CYS A 4 -17.06 12.18 50.62
CA CYS A 4 -18.00 12.23 49.47
C CYS A 4 -18.10 13.62 48.79
N ARG A 5 -17.85 14.71 49.52
CA ARG A 5 -17.93 16.07 48.94
C ARG A 5 -16.69 16.49 48.15
N LEU A 6 -15.52 15.93 48.50
CA LEU A 6 -14.29 16.19 47.77
C LEU A 6 -14.30 15.48 46.42
N TYR A 7 -14.91 14.29 46.35
CA TYR A 7 -15.02 13.51 45.11
C TYR A 7 -15.97 14.15 44.09
N GLU A 8 -17.03 14.81 44.59
CA GLU A 8 -18.01 15.50 43.74
C GLU A 8 -17.45 16.82 43.16
N LEU A 9 -16.60 17.52 43.90
CA LEU A 9 -15.85 18.70 43.43
C LEU A 9 -14.78 18.35 42.38
N LEU A 10 -14.06 17.26 42.55
CA LEU A 10 -13.04 16.78 41.62
C LEU A 10 -13.67 16.20 40.34
N SER A 11 -14.88 15.61 40.44
CA SER A 11 -15.58 15.09 39.24
C SER A 11 -16.15 16.22 38.36
N ARG A 12 -16.50 17.38 38.96
CA ARG A 12 -16.90 18.58 38.21
C ARG A 12 -15.74 19.26 37.48
N HIS A 13 -14.52 19.17 38.02
CA HIS A 13 -13.32 19.69 37.35
C HIS A 13 -12.93 18.88 36.09
N ARG A 14 -13.10 17.55 36.08
CA ARG A 14 -12.83 16.73 34.86
C ARG A 14 -13.78 17.05 33.69
N ARG A 15 -14.98 17.60 33.93
CA ARG A 15 -15.86 18.04 32.83
C ARG A 15 -15.53 19.45 32.31
N ALA A 16 -14.81 20.25 33.06
CA ALA A 16 -14.39 21.59 32.64
C ALA A 16 -13.19 21.52 31.65
N ASP A 17 -12.33 20.50 31.77
CA ASP A 17 -11.14 20.35 30.91
C ASP A 17 -11.49 20.10 29.43
N SER A 18 -12.62 19.47 29.12
CA SER A 18 -13.05 19.26 27.74
C SER A 18 -13.60 20.53 27.08
N TYR A 19 -14.09 21.47 27.89
CA TYR A 19 -14.70 22.73 27.38
C TYR A 19 -13.64 23.83 27.17
N ILE A 20 -12.51 23.78 27.88
CA ILE A 20 -11.43 24.79 27.82
C ILE A 20 -10.62 24.73 26.52
N ARG A 21 -10.60 23.59 25.83
CA ARG A 21 -9.79 23.39 24.62
C ARG A 21 -10.36 23.99 23.32
N THR A 22 -11.60 24.47 23.34
CA THR A 22 -12.31 24.87 22.11
C THR A 22 -12.54 26.38 21.93
N GLN A 23 -12.11 27.24 22.85
CA GLN A 23 -12.39 28.69 22.79
C GLN A 23 -11.10 29.57 22.68
N PRO A 24 -11.13 30.72 21.96
CA PRO A 24 -9.98 31.59 21.75
C PRO A 24 -9.49 32.26 23.04
N ARG A 25 -8.19 32.37 23.24
CA ARG A 25 -7.47 32.86 24.44
C ARG A 25 -7.90 34.25 24.97
N ARG A 26 -8.57 35.08 24.19
CA ARG A 26 -9.04 36.43 24.63
C ARG A 26 -10.31 36.43 25.49
N TRP A 27 -11.05 35.34 25.51
CA TRP A 27 -12.34 35.24 26.22
C TRP A 27 -12.20 34.94 27.72
N TRP A 28 -11.05 34.43 28.14
CA TRP A 28 -10.86 33.91 29.50
C TRP A 28 -10.36 34.95 30.51
N ARG A 29 -9.71 36.04 30.09
CA ARG A 29 -9.16 37.04 31.04
C ARG A 29 -10.25 37.80 31.83
N GLY A 30 -11.46 37.86 31.34
CA GLY A 30 -12.56 38.59 32.01
C GLY A 30 -13.43 37.78 32.99
N ARG A 31 -13.49 36.42 32.84
CA ARG A 31 -14.41 35.58 33.62
C ARG A 31 -13.78 34.85 34.80
N ILE A 32 -12.52 34.52 34.78
CA ILE A 32 -11.86 33.87 35.93
C ILE A 32 -11.82 34.79 37.14
N VAL A 33 -11.68 36.11 36.94
CA VAL A 33 -11.65 37.10 38.01
C VAL A 33 -13.04 37.23 38.72
N ASN A 34 -14.12 36.91 38.04
CA ASN A 34 -15.48 37.00 38.62
C ASN A 34 -15.96 35.74 39.35
N TYR A 35 -15.35 34.58 39.11
CA TYR A 35 -15.73 33.33 39.79
C TYR A 35 -15.03 33.14 41.15
N LEU A 36 -13.97 33.91 41.41
CA LEU A 36 -13.18 33.87 42.64
C LEU A 36 -13.53 35.00 43.62
N ARG A 37 -14.77 35.57 43.57
CA ARG A 37 -15.21 36.49 44.61
C ARG A 37 -15.51 35.76 45.93
N PRO A 38 -15.03 36.27 47.10
CA PRO A 38 -15.01 35.56 48.37
C PRO A 38 -16.36 35.35 49.06
N ARG A 39 -17.50 35.43 48.36
CA ARG A 39 -18.82 35.34 48.99
C ARG A 39 -19.30 33.93 49.33
N HIS A 40 -18.66 32.88 48.86
CA HIS A 40 -19.15 31.51 49.06
C HIS A 40 -18.26 30.65 50.03
N VAL A 41 -17.20 31.22 50.62
CA VAL A 41 -16.31 30.47 51.53
C VAL A 41 -16.50 30.88 53.00
N CYS A 42 -17.33 31.89 53.31
CA CYS A 42 -17.54 32.42 54.66
C CYS A 42 -18.56 31.65 55.53
N GLY A 43 -19.04 30.49 55.12
CA GLY A 43 -20.07 29.74 55.86
C GLY A 43 -19.63 28.73 56.91
N VAL A 44 -18.32 28.52 57.14
CA VAL A 44 -17.83 27.38 58.00
C VAL A 44 -16.98 27.80 59.20
N PHE A 45 -16.58 29.06 59.34
CA PHE A 45 -15.78 29.50 60.51
C PHE A 45 -16.39 30.76 61.15
N SER A 46 -17.42 30.59 61.98
CA SER A 46 -17.88 31.56 62.95
C SER A 46 -17.63 31.01 64.36
N PHE A 47 -16.45 31.23 64.88
CA PHE A 47 -16.10 31.26 66.31
C PHE A 47 -14.58 31.43 66.49
N VAL A 48 -14.03 32.66 66.39
CA VAL A 48 -12.85 33.16 67.09
C VAL A 48 -12.72 34.69 66.82
N PRO A 49 -12.57 35.53 67.87
CA PRO A 49 -12.39 36.97 67.71
C PRO A 49 -10.94 37.35 67.58
N GLN A 50 -10.41 37.42 66.40
CA GLN A 50 -9.22 38.19 66.00
C GLN A 50 -9.15 38.22 64.47
N GLN A 51 -9.95 39.08 63.85
CA GLN A 51 -10.26 38.98 62.41
C GLN A 51 -9.25 39.66 61.46
N HIS A 52 -8.28 40.44 61.93
CA HIS A 52 -7.45 41.25 61.05
C HIS A 52 -6.11 40.62 60.62
N GLU A 53 -5.49 39.81 61.42
CA GLU A 53 -4.20 39.16 61.08
C GLU A 53 -4.39 37.87 60.27
N CYS A 54 -5.36 37.05 60.60
CA CYS A 54 -5.67 35.84 59.85
C CYS A 54 -6.03 36.09 58.38
N ARG A 55 -6.64 37.23 58.04
CA ARG A 55 -6.97 37.60 56.64
C ARG A 55 -5.74 37.95 55.79
N ARG A 56 -4.65 38.49 56.40
CA ARG A 56 -3.42 38.81 55.67
C ARG A 56 -2.54 37.59 55.43
N ILE A 57 -2.47 36.66 56.40
CA ILE A 57 -1.68 35.43 56.30
C ILE A 57 -2.34 34.45 55.29
N ASN A 58 -3.66 34.27 55.40
CA ASN A 58 -4.37 33.38 54.48
C ASN A 58 -4.38 33.90 53.02
N ARG A 59 -4.40 35.23 52.82
CA ARG A 59 -4.35 35.81 51.46
C ARG A 59 -2.94 35.66 50.84
N ARG A 60 -1.84 35.75 51.60
CA ARG A 60 -0.49 35.49 51.11
C ARG A 60 -0.27 34.03 50.83
N PHE A 61 -0.70 33.13 51.72
CA PHE A 61 -0.57 31.69 51.52
C PHE A 61 -1.36 31.17 50.31
N PHE A 62 -2.58 31.70 50.10
CA PHE A 62 -3.43 31.34 48.97
C PHE A 62 -2.89 31.89 47.65
N MET A 63 -2.36 33.13 47.66
CA MET A 63 -1.77 33.71 46.46
C MET A 63 -0.46 33.02 46.08
N THR A 64 0.42 32.69 47.02
CA THR A 64 1.64 31.92 46.74
C THR A 64 1.34 30.48 46.29
N ALA A 65 0.34 29.81 46.85
CA ALA A 65 -0.05 28.48 46.42
C ALA A 65 -0.62 28.49 45.00
N VAL A 66 -1.49 29.49 44.67
CA VAL A 66 -2.07 29.66 43.32
C VAL A 66 -1.01 30.11 42.31
N GLU A 67 -0.03 30.94 42.71
CA GLU A 67 1.09 31.33 41.84
C GLU A 67 2.04 30.14 41.60
N THR A 68 2.33 29.32 42.60
CA THR A 68 3.16 28.11 42.48
C THR A 68 2.49 27.04 41.64
N GLU A 69 1.16 26.82 41.75
CA GLU A 69 0.41 25.92 40.89
C GLU A 69 0.27 26.49 39.47
N ALA A 70 0.08 27.79 39.31
CA ALA A 70 0.05 28.42 38.00
C ALA A 70 1.41 28.40 37.29
N GLU A 71 2.52 28.61 38.02
CA GLU A 71 3.89 28.45 37.49
C GLU A 71 4.21 26.99 37.19
N SER A 72 3.79 26.03 38.05
CA SER A 72 3.94 24.61 37.79
C SER A 72 3.11 24.16 36.58
N ALA A 73 1.88 24.63 36.45
CA ALA A 73 1.02 24.39 35.27
C ALA A 73 1.59 25.07 34.03
N ALA A 74 2.10 26.29 34.13
CA ALA A 74 2.79 27.00 33.03
C ALA A 74 4.11 26.32 32.66
N ALA A 75 4.90 25.83 33.61
CA ALA A 75 6.11 25.06 33.36
C ALA A 75 5.80 23.68 32.77
N THR A 76 4.68 23.05 33.13
CA THR A 76 4.20 21.80 32.53
C THR A 76 3.65 22.02 31.10
N LEU A 77 3.04 23.18 30.83
CA LEU A 77 2.60 23.61 29.50
C LEU A 77 3.75 24.18 28.65
N ALA A 78 4.81 24.71 29.28
CA ALA A 78 6.01 25.20 28.63
C ALA A 78 7.12 24.15 28.50
N ARG A 79 6.95 22.94 29.02
CA ARG A 79 7.78 21.84 28.56
C ARG A 79 7.51 21.71 27.08
N PRO A 80 8.52 21.98 26.20
CA PRO A 80 8.39 21.61 24.80
C PRO A 80 8.02 20.14 24.88
N ALA A 81 6.87 19.77 24.26
CA ALA A 81 6.49 18.38 24.08
C ALA A 81 7.81 17.68 23.75
N SER A 82 8.25 16.76 24.63
CA SER A 82 9.53 16.09 24.50
C SER A 82 9.66 15.85 23.01
N ARG A 83 10.81 16.18 22.42
CA ARG A 83 11.15 15.74 21.07
C ARG A 83 11.01 14.22 21.10
N ALA A 84 9.77 13.74 21.00
CA ALA A 84 9.48 12.44 20.48
C ALA A 84 10.30 12.43 19.20
N ALA A 85 11.30 11.59 19.13
CA ALA A 85 12.19 11.52 17.99
C ALA A 85 11.27 11.27 16.79
N HIS A 86 10.82 12.35 16.15
CA HIS A 86 10.06 12.23 14.91
C HIS A 86 10.99 11.50 13.97
N SER A 87 10.67 10.26 13.66
CA SER A 87 11.37 9.54 12.60
C SER A 87 11.46 10.52 11.44
N SER A 88 12.66 10.78 10.93
CA SER A 88 12.81 11.79 9.89
C SER A 88 11.87 11.42 8.74
N VAL A 89 11.29 12.41 8.09
CA VAL A 89 10.43 12.19 6.91
C VAL A 89 11.09 11.23 5.91
N GLY A 90 12.41 11.33 5.73
CA GLY A 90 13.21 10.43 4.91
C GLY A 90 13.19 8.98 5.39
N THR A 91 13.17 8.72 6.70
CA THR A 91 13.08 7.37 7.26
C THR A 91 11.72 6.72 6.98
N ILE A 92 10.64 7.49 7.10
CA ILE A 92 9.27 7.02 6.83
C ILE A 92 9.11 6.69 5.35
N ILE A 93 9.57 7.56 4.46
CA ILE A 93 9.58 7.37 3.01
C ILE A 93 10.40 6.12 2.65
N GLY A 94 11.64 6.04 3.15
CA GLY A 94 12.52 4.91 2.90
C GLY A 94 11.93 3.60 3.35
N ALA A 95 11.32 3.56 4.54
CA ALA A 95 10.68 2.37 5.09
C ALA A 95 9.51 1.87 4.23
N SER A 96 8.64 2.79 3.79
CA SER A 96 7.50 2.45 2.94
C SER A 96 7.95 1.93 1.57
N MET A 97 8.90 2.61 0.93
CA MET A 97 9.42 2.24 -0.39
C MET A 97 10.22 0.93 -0.36
N VAL A 98 11.08 0.72 0.64
CA VAL A 98 11.88 -0.52 0.75
C VAL A 98 10.97 -1.73 0.92
N GLY A 99 9.94 -1.65 1.77
CA GLY A 99 9.01 -2.76 1.98
C GLY A 99 8.29 -3.18 0.71
N THR A 100 7.68 -2.24 0.02
CA THR A 100 6.97 -2.52 -1.24
C THR A 100 7.94 -2.91 -2.38
N THR A 101 9.18 -2.41 -2.39
CA THR A 101 10.22 -2.89 -3.32
C THR A 101 10.50 -4.38 -3.13
N ILE A 102 10.60 -4.84 -1.87
CA ILE A 102 10.81 -6.26 -1.55
C ILE A 102 9.58 -7.07 -1.97
N GLU A 103 8.37 -6.58 -1.66
CA GLU A 103 7.12 -7.22 -2.09
C GLU A 103 7.09 -7.46 -3.60
N PHE A 104 7.32 -6.41 -4.38
CA PHE A 104 7.28 -6.50 -5.84
C PHE A 104 8.45 -7.30 -6.42
N TYR A 105 9.65 -7.20 -5.83
CA TYR A 105 10.79 -8.02 -6.22
C TYR A 105 10.46 -9.52 -6.11
N ASP A 106 9.96 -9.96 -4.95
CA ASP A 106 9.60 -11.36 -4.70
C ASP A 106 8.52 -11.86 -5.67
N PHE A 107 7.57 -10.98 -5.94
CA PHE A 107 6.48 -11.27 -6.85
C PHE A 107 6.97 -11.48 -8.30
N TYR A 108 7.85 -10.59 -8.78
CA TYR A 108 8.43 -10.70 -10.11
C TYR A 108 9.42 -11.86 -10.22
N ALA A 109 10.20 -12.11 -9.17
CA ALA A 109 11.12 -13.26 -9.11
C ALA A 109 10.38 -14.57 -9.32
N TYR A 110 9.24 -14.73 -8.64
CA TYR A 110 8.40 -15.90 -8.85
C TYR A 110 7.78 -15.95 -10.25
N GLY A 111 7.25 -14.84 -10.76
CA GLY A 111 6.67 -14.77 -12.10
C GLY A 111 7.64 -15.19 -13.18
N THR A 112 8.88 -14.69 -13.13
CA THR A 112 9.97 -15.04 -14.05
C THR A 112 10.36 -16.51 -13.90
N ALA A 113 10.49 -17.02 -12.66
CA ALA A 113 10.81 -18.43 -12.42
C ALA A 113 9.70 -19.36 -12.89
N ALA A 114 8.43 -19.02 -12.65
CA ALA A 114 7.27 -19.81 -13.07
C ALA A 114 7.14 -19.90 -14.60
N ALA A 115 7.52 -18.86 -15.32
CA ALA A 115 7.49 -18.86 -16.77
C ALA A 115 8.65 -19.65 -17.39
N ASN A 116 9.88 -19.53 -16.85
CA ASN A 116 11.10 -20.00 -17.52
C ASN A 116 11.70 -21.29 -16.93
N TYR A 117 11.61 -21.50 -15.61
CA TYR A 117 12.34 -22.57 -14.92
C TYR A 117 11.44 -23.62 -14.27
N PHE A 118 10.35 -23.22 -13.59
CA PHE A 118 9.51 -24.14 -12.83
C PHE A 118 8.85 -25.25 -13.64
N PRO A 119 8.47 -25.06 -14.91
CA PRO A 119 7.98 -26.16 -15.74
C PRO A 119 8.91 -27.34 -15.82
N ARG A 120 10.24 -27.09 -15.78
CA ARG A 120 11.28 -28.13 -15.85
C ARG A 120 11.80 -28.58 -14.47
N VAL A 121 11.59 -27.77 -13.42
CA VAL A 121 12.08 -28.07 -12.06
C VAL A 121 11.04 -28.79 -11.20
N PHE A 122 9.77 -28.38 -11.30
CA PHE A 122 8.70 -28.85 -10.41
C PHE A 122 7.71 -29.80 -11.08
N PHE A 123 7.87 -30.10 -12.36
CA PHE A 123 6.98 -31.03 -13.06
C PHE A 123 7.78 -32.14 -13.75
N SER A 124 7.14 -33.31 -13.92
CA SER A 124 7.79 -34.48 -14.52
C SER A 124 8.17 -34.20 -15.98
N ASP A 125 9.33 -34.71 -16.42
CA ASP A 125 9.76 -34.67 -17.81
C ASP A 125 8.80 -35.38 -18.77
N LYS A 126 7.93 -36.26 -18.25
CA LYS A 126 6.84 -36.91 -19.01
C LYS A 126 5.64 -36.02 -19.26
N THR A 127 5.55 -34.87 -18.56
CA THR A 127 4.46 -33.92 -18.72
C THR A 127 4.63 -33.12 -20.01
N ASN A 128 3.57 -32.94 -20.79
CA ASN A 128 3.61 -32.09 -21.97
C ASN A 128 4.10 -30.69 -21.56
N PRO A 129 5.10 -30.10 -22.26
CA PRO A 129 5.69 -28.79 -21.89
C PRO A 129 4.68 -27.67 -21.72
N THR A 130 3.63 -27.64 -22.58
CA THR A 130 2.56 -26.63 -22.47
C THR A 130 1.73 -26.83 -21.20
N VAL A 131 1.45 -28.08 -20.83
CA VAL A 131 0.72 -28.40 -19.59
C VAL A 131 1.56 -28.06 -18.37
N ALA A 132 2.88 -28.38 -18.38
CA ALA A 132 3.80 -28.03 -17.30
C ALA A 132 3.88 -26.50 -17.10
N LEU A 133 3.94 -25.74 -18.18
CA LEU A 133 3.91 -24.27 -18.14
C LEU A 133 2.60 -23.76 -17.56
N LEU A 134 1.44 -24.27 -18.00
CA LEU A 134 0.14 -23.87 -17.49
C LEU A 134 0.00 -24.17 -15.99
N LEU A 135 0.42 -25.35 -15.55
CA LEU A 135 0.41 -25.75 -14.14
C LEU A 135 1.34 -24.86 -13.30
N SER A 136 2.53 -24.52 -13.83
CA SER A 136 3.44 -23.58 -13.19
C SER A 136 2.80 -22.19 -13.01
N LEU A 137 2.13 -21.69 -14.04
CA LEU A 137 1.41 -20.40 -13.95
C LEU A 137 0.20 -20.47 -13.01
N VAL A 138 -0.43 -21.63 -12.85
CA VAL A 138 -1.48 -21.82 -11.82
C VAL A 138 -0.90 -21.66 -10.42
N THR A 139 0.31 -22.18 -10.16
CA THR A 139 0.96 -21.95 -8.85
C THR A 139 1.22 -20.46 -8.57
N PHE A 140 1.48 -19.67 -9.61
CA PHE A 140 1.58 -18.21 -9.49
C PHE A 140 0.25 -17.58 -9.04
N ALA A 141 -0.88 -18.03 -9.58
CA ALA A 141 -2.20 -17.53 -9.23
C ALA A 141 -2.59 -17.81 -7.76
N VAL A 142 -2.06 -18.88 -7.13
CA VAL A 142 -2.34 -19.24 -5.73
C VAL A 142 -2.12 -18.06 -4.77
N ALA A 143 -1.04 -17.30 -4.96
CA ALA A 143 -0.77 -16.15 -4.10
C ALA A 143 -1.83 -15.05 -4.24
N PHE A 144 -2.34 -14.78 -5.44
CA PHE A 144 -3.40 -13.78 -5.64
C PHE A 144 -4.69 -14.17 -4.94
N LEU A 145 -5.04 -15.47 -4.96
CA LEU A 145 -6.21 -15.99 -4.27
C LEU A 145 -6.07 -15.91 -2.74
N ALA A 146 -4.84 -16.02 -2.23
CA ALA A 146 -4.54 -15.91 -0.81
C ALA A 146 -4.50 -14.45 -0.29
N ARG A 147 -4.21 -13.46 -1.15
CA ARG A 147 -4.07 -12.04 -0.76
C ARG A 147 -5.30 -11.44 -0.07
N PRO A 148 -6.56 -11.65 -0.51
CA PRO A 148 -7.73 -11.17 0.22
C PRO A 148 -7.85 -11.75 1.63
N VAL A 149 -7.50 -13.03 1.81
CA VAL A 149 -7.45 -13.65 3.14
C VAL A 149 -6.39 -12.96 4.00
N GLY A 150 -5.22 -12.71 3.43
CA GLY A 150 -4.15 -11.93 4.07
C GLY A 150 -4.60 -10.52 4.46
N SER A 151 -5.32 -9.81 3.58
CA SER A 151 -5.81 -8.47 3.88
C SER A 151 -6.88 -8.43 4.96
N LEU A 152 -7.69 -9.48 5.10
CA LEU A 152 -8.62 -9.63 6.22
C LEU A 152 -7.88 -9.84 7.54
N ILE A 153 -6.88 -10.72 7.56
CA ILE A 153 -6.08 -11.03 8.75
C ILE A 153 -5.25 -9.81 9.16
N PHE A 154 -4.38 -9.34 8.29
CA PHE A 154 -3.48 -8.23 8.58
C PHE A 154 -4.20 -6.88 8.67
N GLY A 155 -5.30 -6.71 7.94
CA GLY A 155 -6.17 -5.56 8.08
C GLY A 155 -6.78 -5.48 9.47
N HIS A 156 -7.33 -6.59 9.97
CA HIS A 156 -7.85 -6.67 11.33
C HIS A 156 -6.78 -6.28 12.37
N PHE A 157 -5.59 -6.85 12.29
CA PHE A 157 -4.50 -6.52 13.20
C PHE A 157 -3.99 -5.09 13.01
N GLY A 158 -3.91 -4.59 11.78
CA GLY A 158 -3.48 -3.22 11.47
C GLY A 158 -4.41 -2.16 12.03
N ASP A 159 -5.72 -2.41 12.00
CA ASP A 159 -6.73 -1.50 12.56
C ASP A 159 -6.95 -1.69 14.07
N SER A 160 -6.58 -2.83 14.66
CA SER A 160 -6.78 -3.13 16.09
C SER A 160 -5.52 -3.00 16.96
N ILE A 161 -4.35 -3.43 16.47
CA ILE A 161 -3.10 -3.50 17.24
C ILE A 161 -2.12 -2.39 16.81
N GLY A 162 -2.11 -2.02 15.52
CA GLY A 162 -1.27 -0.96 14.97
C GLY A 162 -0.62 -1.32 13.63
N ARG A 163 -0.24 -0.28 12.90
CA ARG A 163 0.31 -0.41 11.54
C ARG A 163 1.71 -1.00 11.55
N LYS A 164 2.57 -0.57 12.48
CA LYS A 164 3.96 -1.01 12.62
C LYS A 164 4.09 -2.52 12.85
N ALA A 165 3.41 -3.03 13.89
CA ALA A 165 3.48 -4.45 14.25
C ALA A 165 2.99 -5.34 13.10
N THR A 166 1.89 -4.95 12.47
CA THR A 166 1.28 -5.67 11.35
C THR A 166 2.22 -5.73 10.15
N LEU A 167 2.87 -4.62 9.78
CA LEU A 167 3.84 -4.57 8.69
C LEU A 167 5.08 -5.44 8.93
N VAL A 168 5.56 -5.53 10.17
CA VAL A 168 6.69 -6.40 10.53
C VAL A 168 6.29 -7.87 10.34
N VAL A 169 5.12 -8.28 10.86
CA VAL A 169 4.68 -9.67 10.78
C VAL A 169 4.35 -10.06 9.33
N SER A 170 3.71 -9.19 8.54
CA SER A 170 3.41 -9.46 7.13
C SER A 170 4.70 -9.65 6.30
N LEU A 171 5.69 -8.77 6.48
CA LEU A 171 6.98 -8.88 5.82
C LEU A 171 7.71 -10.19 6.18
N MET A 172 7.71 -10.54 7.48
CA MET A 172 8.33 -11.81 7.93
C MET A 172 7.63 -13.02 7.35
N THR A 173 6.28 -13.03 7.33
CA THR A 173 5.49 -14.11 6.75
C THR A 173 5.81 -14.29 5.27
N MET A 174 5.85 -13.20 4.50
CA MET A 174 6.20 -13.20 3.09
C MET A 174 7.66 -13.66 2.87
N GLY A 175 8.60 -13.06 3.60
CA GLY A 175 10.02 -13.31 3.41
C GLY A 175 10.45 -14.74 3.76
N VAL A 176 9.93 -15.30 4.84
CA VAL A 176 10.17 -16.72 5.19
C VAL A 176 9.61 -17.64 4.11
N ALA A 177 8.40 -17.39 3.62
CA ALA A 177 7.81 -18.19 2.55
C ALA A 177 8.64 -18.09 1.26
N THR A 178 9.13 -16.90 0.89
CA THR A 178 10.00 -16.69 -0.29
C THR A 178 11.33 -17.43 -0.14
N PHE A 179 11.97 -17.32 1.02
CA PHE A 179 13.20 -18.06 1.31
C PHE A 179 13.00 -19.57 1.18
N LEU A 180 11.92 -20.11 1.75
CA LEU A 180 11.60 -21.53 1.66
C LEU A 180 11.39 -21.98 0.21
N ILE A 181 10.77 -21.16 -0.66
CA ILE A 181 10.65 -21.47 -2.11
C ILE A 181 12.04 -21.68 -2.71
N GLY A 182 13.01 -20.81 -2.42
CA GLY A 182 14.40 -20.96 -2.89
C GLY A 182 15.09 -22.23 -2.39
N CYS A 183 14.65 -22.78 -1.26
CA CYS A 183 15.21 -24.01 -0.67
C CYS A 183 14.51 -25.30 -1.10
N LEU A 184 13.35 -25.22 -1.81
CA LEU A 184 12.59 -26.40 -2.17
C LEU A 184 13.37 -27.32 -3.12
N PRO A 185 13.33 -28.65 -2.92
CA PRO A 185 13.80 -29.61 -3.89
C PRO A 185 12.87 -29.67 -5.11
N GLY A 186 13.41 -30.08 -6.26
CA GLY A 186 12.63 -30.28 -7.48
C GLY A 186 11.79 -31.56 -7.47
N TYR A 187 11.08 -31.77 -8.57
CA TYR A 187 10.21 -32.94 -8.78
C TYR A 187 10.95 -34.27 -8.67
N ASP A 188 12.21 -34.32 -9.17
CA ASP A 188 13.00 -35.55 -9.16
C ASP A 188 13.27 -36.07 -7.74
N ALA A 189 13.39 -35.16 -6.76
CA ALA A 189 13.67 -35.55 -5.38
C ALA A 189 12.39 -35.84 -4.56
N TRP A 190 11.33 -35.04 -4.74
CA TRP A 190 10.11 -35.09 -3.90
C TRP A 190 8.85 -35.41 -4.68
N GLY A 191 8.89 -35.57 -6.00
CA GLY A 191 7.70 -35.84 -6.81
C GLY A 191 6.62 -34.76 -6.62
N VAL A 192 5.37 -35.20 -6.51
CA VAL A 192 4.20 -34.34 -6.30
C VAL A 192 4.31 -33.48 -5.03
N TRP A 193 5.03 -33.94 -4.00
CA TRP A 193 5.21 -33.17 -2.76
C TRP A 193 5.98 -31.87 -2.97
N ALA A 194 6.88 -31.81 -3.97
CA ALA A 194 7.56 -30.57 -4.33
C ALA A 194 6.57 -29.50 -4.83
N VAL A 195 5.59 -29.90 -5.66
CA VAL A 195 4.54 -29.00 -6.17
C VAL A 195 3.62 -28.54 -5.04
N LEU A 196 3.21 -29.46 -4.16
CA LEU A 196 2.35 -29.14 -3.02
C LEU A 196 3.05 -28.17 -2.05
N ALA A 197 4.33 -28.40 -1.75
CA ALA A 197 5.14 -27.52 -0.91
C ALA A 197 5.29 -26.12 -1.56
N LEU A 198 5.51 -26.07 -2.88
CA LEU A 198 5.55 -24.83 -3.64
C LEU A 198 4.22 -24.06 -3.52
N CYS A 199 3.09 -24.73 -3.73
CA CYS A 199 1.76 -24.13 -3.58
C CYS A 199 1.49 -23.65 -2.15
N LEU A 200 1.90 -24.41 -1.13
CA LEU A 200 1.77 -24.02 0.27
C LEU A 200 2.60 -22.76 0.57
N CYS A 201 3.86 -22.73 0.15
CA CYS A 201 4.71 -21.55 0.30
C CYS A 201 4.09 -20.33 -0.41
N ARG A 202 3.55 -20.51 -1.63
CA ARG A 202 2.84 -19.45 -2.36
C ARG A 202 1.59 -18.95 -1.65
N PHE A 203 0.83 -19.85 -1.06
CA PHE A 203 -0.35 -19.47 -0.27
C PHE A 203 0.04 -18.63 0.96
N VAL A 204 1.04 -19.08 1.73
CA VAL A 204 1.56 -18.34 2.89
C VAL A 204 2.16 -17.00 2.48
N GLN A 205 2.94 -16.97 1.39
CA GLN A 205 3.47 -15.73 0.83
C GLN A 205 2.35 -14.76 0.43
N GLY A 206 1.29 -15.27 -0.23
CA GLY A 206 0.12 -14.48 -0.59
C GLY A 206 -0.63 -13.89 0.61
N ILE A 207 -0.74 -14.64 1.72
CA ILE A 207 -1.27 -14.10 2.98
C ILE A 207 -0.40 -12.92 3.45
N GLY A 208 0.93 -13.06 3.51
CA GLY A 208 1.84 -11.97 3.88
C GLY A 208 1.65 -10.74 2.99
N LEU A 209 1.67 -10.94 1.67
CA LEU A 209 1.46 -9.88 0.66
C LEU A 209 0.15 -9.11 0.85
N GLY A 210 -0.91 -9.79 1.31
CA GLY A 210 -2.23 -9.18 1.50
C GLY A 210 -2.27 -8.02 2.49
N GLY A 211 -1.32 -7.98 3.45
CA GLY A 211 -1.25 -6.91 4.45
C GLY A 211 -0.22 -5.81 4.16
N GLU A 212 0.70 -6.04 3.25
CA GLU A 212 1.88 -5.21 3.07
C GLU A 212 1.54 -3.85 2.45
N TRP A 213 0.93 -3.85 1.26
CA TRP A 213 0.70 -2.64 0.49
C TRP A 213 -0.13 -1.59 1.24
N SER A 214 -1.27 -1.98 1.81
CA SER A 214 -2.15 -1.05 2.54
C SER A 214 -1.46 -0.46 3.76
N GLY A 215 -0.66 -1.25 4.47
CA GLY A 215 0.14 -0.78 5.58
C GLY A 215 1.20 0.24 5.17
N ALA A 216 1.92 -0.02 4.08
CA ALA A 216 2.93 0.89 3.54
C ALA A 216 2.31 2.22 3.06
N ALA A 217 1.19 2.14 2.33
CA ALA A 217 0.43 3.31 1.86
C ALA A 217 -0.06 4.16 3.03
N LEU A 218 -0.60 3.53 4.10
CA LEU A 218 -1.06 4.22 5.30
C LEU A 218 0.08 4.89 6.06
N VAL A 219 1.20 4.20 6.26
CA VAL A 219 2.36 4.78 6.93
C VAL A 219 2.85 6.01 6.16
N ALA A 220 2.89 5.97 4.84
CA ALA A 220 3.30 7.11 4.03
C ALA A 220 2.30 8.28 4.11
N THR A 221 1.01 8.01 3.97
CA THR A 221 -0.03 9.05 3.86
C THR A 221 -0.47 9.62 5.20
N GLU A 222 -0.51 8.83 6.29
CA GLU A 222 -0.84 9.29 7.64
C GLU A 222 0.27 10.17 8.26
N ASN A 223 1.51 10.05 7.81
CA ASN A 223 2.63 10.92 8.21
C ASN A 223 2.86 12.09 7.24
N ALA A 224 2.10 12.19 6.15
CA ALA A 224 2.23 13.23 5.15
C ALA A 224 1.61 14.56 5.58
N PRO A 225 2.20 15.71 5.17
CA PRO A 225 1.49 16.98 5.21
C PRO A 225 0.20 16.93 4.38
N ALA A 226 -0.87 17.59 4.85
CA ALA A 226 -2.20 17.51 4.23
C ALA A 226 -2.21 17.83 2.72
N ASN A 227 -1.36 18.74 2.27
CA ASN A 227 -1.25 19.18 0.86
C ASN A 227 -0.30 18.34 0.00
N LYS A 228 0.29 17.24 0.55
CA LYS A 228 1.28 16.40 -0.16
C LYS A 228 1.01 14.90 0.04
N ARG A 229 -0.20 14.52 0.37
CA ARG A 229 -0.55 13.12 0.67
C ARG A 229 -0.37 12.20 -0.54
N ALA A 230 -0.75 12.63 -1.75
CA ALA A 230 -0.52 11.84 -2.94
C ALA A 230 0.97 11.68 -3.22
N LEU A 231 1.76 12.75 -3.11
CA LEU A 231 3.20 12.67 -3.29
C LEU A 231 3.86 11.69 -2.30
N TYR A 232 3.45 11.71 -1.02
CA TYR A 232 3.95 10.75 -0.03
C TYR A 232 3.46 9.32 -0.32
N GLY A 233 2.22 9.16 -0.74
CA GLY A 233 1.67 7.88 -1.19
C GLY A 233 2.35 7.31 -2.43
N SER A 234 3.08 8.14 -3.22
CA SER A 234 3.82 7.65 -4.38
C SER A 234 5.06 6.82 -4.02
N PHE A 235 5.63 6.98 -2.83
CA PHE A 235 6.84 6.24 -2.46
C PHE A 235 6.63 4.73 -2.34
N PRO A 236 5.57 4.22 -1.68
CA PRO A 236 5.22 2.81 -1.78
C PRO A 236 5.02 2.34 -3.23
N GLU A 237 4.38 3.15 -4.07
CA GLU A 237 4.11 2.80 -5.47
C GLU A 237 5.39 2.69 -6.31
N LEU A 238 6.43 3.47 -5.99
CA LEU A 238 7.75 3.36 -6.62
C LEU A 238 8.44 2.01 -6.34
N GLY A 239 8.00 1.27 -5.32
CA GLY A 239 8.45 -0.09 -5.08
C GLY A 239 8.23 -1.02 -6.27
N ALA A 240 7.15 -0.82 -7.05
CA ALA A 240 6.84 -1.66 -8.21
C ALA A 240 7.89 -1.52 -9.33
N PRO A 241 8.19 -0.34 -9.89
CA PRO A 241 9.22 -0.20 -10.91
C PRO A 241 10.63 -0.55 -10.40
N ILE A 242 10.97 -0.22 -9.16
CA ILE A 242 12.28 -0.55 -8.57
C ILE A 242 12.41 -2.07 -8.40
N GLY A 243 11.41 -2.74 -7.84
CA GLY A 243 11.39 -4.20 -7.69
C GLY A 243 11.48 -4.93 -9.03
N PHE A 244 10.78 -4.43 -10.06
CA PHE A 244 10.85 -4.96 -11.43
C PHE A 244 12.28 -4.86 -12.00
N PHE A 245 12.90 -3.69 -11.87
CA PHE A 245 14.25 -3.45 -12.35
C PHE A 245 15.28 -4.33 -11.63
N LEU A 246 15.24 -4.41 -10.31
CA LEU A 246 16.14 -5.24 -9.51
C LEU A 246 15.97 -6.73 -9.81
N CYS A 247 14.74 -7.22 -9.92
CA CYS A 247 14.45 -8.61 -10.20
C CYS A 247 14.97 -9.03 -11.58
N ASN A 248 14.56 -8.30 -12.63
CA ASN A 248 15.00 -8.61 -13.99
C ASN A 248 16.51 -8.42 -14.16
N GLY A 249 17.10 -7.39 -13.53
CA GLY A 249 18.53 -7.20 -13.49
C GLY A 249 19.27 -8.40 -12.87
N THR A 250 18.73 -8.97 -11.77
CA THR A 250 19.29 -10.18 -11.14
C THR A 250 19.27 -11.37 -12.10
N TYR A 251 18.14 -11.63 -12.78
CA TYR A 251 18.05 -12.73 -13.75
C TYR A 251 18.99 -12.53 -14.95
N VAL A 252 19.01 -11.32 -15.52
CA VAL A 252 19.93 -11.00 -16.63
C VAL A 252 21.38 -11.21 -16.23
N LEU A 253 21.80 -10.76 -15.04
CA LEU A 253 23.18 -10.99 -14.55
C LEU A 253 23.49 -12.48 -14.37
N LEU A 254 22.52 -13.26 -13.88
CA LEU A 254 22.70 -14.71 -13.73
C LEU A 254 22.82 -15.40 -15.10
N GLU A 255 21.97 -15.07 -16.06
CA GLU A 255 21.97 -15.63 -17.42
C GLU A 255 23.20 -15.21 -18.24
N LEU A 256 23.84 -14.08 -17.93
CA LEU A 256 25.10 -13.68 -18.57
C LEU A 256 26.30 -14.54 -18.13
N HIS A 257 26.26 -15.12 -16.91
CA HIS A 257 27.38 -15.84 -16.31
C HIS A 257 27.12 -17.34 -16.17
N ASN A 258 25.93 -17.83 -16.50
CA ASN A 258 25.54 -19.22 -16.35
C ASN A 258 24.86 -19.72 -17.63
N ASP A 259 25.05 -20.98 -17.92
CA ASP A 259 24.32 -21.69 -18.98
C ASP A 259 22.92 -22.13 -18.48
N ASP A 260 22.08 -22.63 -19.39
CA ASP A 260 20.73 -23.09 -19.08
C ASP A 260 20.73 -24.24 -18.05
N ALA A 261 21.75 -25.12 -18.09
CA ALA A 261 21.87 -26.21 -17.13
C ALA A 261 22.15 -25.70 -15.71
N ALA A 262 23.05 -24.74 -15.55
CA ALA A 262 23.31 -24.09 -14.24
C ALA A 262 22.10 -23.28 -13.74
N MET A 263 21.40 -22.58 -14.64
CA MET A 263 20.18 -21.86 -14.29
C MET A 263 19.10 -22.80 -13.76
N LEU A 264 18.91 -23.97 -14.35
CA LEU A 264 17.95 -24.99 -13.89
C LEU A 264 18.42 -25.68 -12.60
N ALA A 265 19.70 -25.93 -12.42
CA ALA A 265 20.22 -26.63 -11.25
C ALA A 265 20.14 -25.75 -9.99
N TRP A 266 20.59 -24.50 -10.07
CA TRP A 266 20.70 -23.61 -8.91
C TRP A 266 20.38 -22.14 -9.18
N GLY A 267 20.59 -21.63 -10.40
CA GLY A 267 20.51 -20.20 -10.71
C GLY A 267 19.15 -19.59 -10.41
N TRP A 268 18.06 -20.30 -10.68
CA TRP A 268 16.71 -19.83 -10.38
C TRP A 268 16.43 -19.61 -8.88
N ARG A 269 17.23 -20.25 -7.99
CA ARG A 269 17.09 -20.12 -6.52
C ARG A 269 17.65 -18.80 -6.01
N VAL A 270 18.65 -18.25 -6.69
CA VAL A 270 19.38 -17.05 -6.23
C VAL A 270 18.47 -15.85 -5.97
N PRO A 271 17.52 -15.48 -6.85
CA PRO A 271 16.62 -14.36 -6.57
C PRO A 271 15.79 -14.55 -5.29
N PHE A 272 15.34 -15.77 -5.00
CA PHE A 272 14.58 -16.08 -3.78
C PHE A 272 15.44 -16.03 -2.51
N LEU A 273 16.68 -16.52 -2.59
CA LEU A 273 17.64 -16.44 -1.48
C LEU A 273 18.11 -15.00 -1.24
N LEU A 274 18.33 -14.23 -2.31
CA LEU A 274 18.67 -12.81 -2.22
C LEU A 274 17.55 -11.98 -1.59
N SER A 275 16.30 -12.36 -1.81
CA SER A 275 15.14 -11.76 -1.14
C SER A 275 15.26 -11.82 0.38
N SER A 276 15.79 -12.89 0.96
CA SER A 276 15.98 -12.97 2.42
C SER A 276 16.88 -11.86 2.97
N LEU A 277 17.91 -11.45 2.22
CA LEU A 277 18.74 -10.30 2.58
C LEU A 277 17.94 -9.00 2.53
N LEU A 278 17.12 -8.82 1.49
CA LEU A 278 16.24 -7.65 1.37
C LEU A 278 15.23 -7.60 2.51
N VAL A 279 14.68 -8.76 2.92
CA VAL A 279 13.76 -8.86 4.07
C VAL A 279 14.43 -8.43 5.36
N VAL A 280 15.70 -8.82 5.60
CA VAL A 280 16.46 -8.36 6.77
C VAL A 280 16.62 -6.84 6.75
N VAL A 281 16.95 -6.24 5.60
CA VAL A 281 17.03 -4.78 5.45
C VAL A 281 15.69 -4.12 5.74
N GLY A 282 14.60 -4.63 5.16
CA GLY A 282 13.25 -4.14 5.39
C GLY A 282 12.81 -4.24 6.87
N LEU A 283 13.18 -5.33 7.54
CA LEU A 283 12.92 -5.53 8.96
C LEU A 283 13.68 -4.52 9.82
N LEU A 284 14.98 -4.32 9.57
CA LEU A 284 15.80 -3.34 10.30
C LEU A 284 15.20 -1.92 10.19
N VAL A 285 14.76 -1.54 9.00
CA VAL A 285 14.11 -0.23 8.80
C VAL A 285 12.79 -0.13 9.58
N ARG A 286 11.94 -1.17 9.57
CA ARG A 286 10.61 -1.15 10.22
C ARG A 286 10.65 -1.23 11.72
N VAL A 287 11.61 -1.93 12.31
CA VAL A 287 11.75 -1.99 13.77
C VAL A 287 12.01 -0.59 14.36
N HIS A 288 12.69 0.28 13.62
CA HIS A 288 12.98 1.66 14.04
C HIS A 288 11.86 2.66 13.73
N MET A 289 10.78 2.26 13.02
CA MET A 289 9.63 3.14 12.75
C MET A 289 8.80 3.36 14.02
N GLU A 290 8.16 4.53 14.10
CA GLU A 290 7.11 4.81 15.07
C GLU A 290 5.72 4.48 14.52
N GLU A 291 4.76 4.25 15.44
CA GLU A 291 3.35 4.08 15.07
C GLU A 291 2.75 5.39 14.52
N THR A 292 1.78 5.29 13.62
CA THR A 292 1.22 6.44 12.92
C THR A 292 0.44 7.39 13.86
N PRO A 293 0.47 8.71 13.61
CA PRO A 293 -0.26 9.68 14.43
C PRO A 293 -1.78 9.44 14.43
N ALA A 294 -2.35 9.03 13.29
CA ALA A 294 -3.78 8.77 13.15
C ALA A 294 -4.22 7.58 14.02
N PHE A 295 -3.44 6.49 14.03
CA PHE A 295 -3.72 5.34 14.89
C PHE A 295 -3.56 5.67 16.38
N ARG A 296 -2.51 6.38 16.77
CA ARG A 296 -2.33 6.86 18.15
C ARG A 296 -3.52 7.70 18.64
N ALA A 297 -4.02 8.60 17.79
CA ALA A 297 -5.19 9.42 18.11
C ALA A 297 -6.48 8.60 18.23
N ALA A 298 -6.69 7.60 17.35
CA ALA A 298 -7.83 6.69 17.44
C ALA A 298 -7.81 5.84 18.72
N GLN A 299 -6.63 5.35 19.10
CA GLN A 299 -6.43 4.58 20.34
C GLN A 299 -6.72 5.43 21.60
N GLN A 300 -6.20 6.65 21.65
CA GLN A 300 -6.47 7.58 22.75
C GLN A 300 -7.95 7.98 22.85
N GLY A 301 -8.63 8.09 21.70
CA GLY A 301 -10.07 8.40 21.62
C GLY A 301 -10.99 7.21 21.88
N ASN A 302 -10.46 6.02 22.19
CA ASN A 302 -11.23 4.77 22.38
C ASN A 302 -12.12 4.41 21.17
N ARG A 303 -11.66 4.74 19.94
CA ARG A 303 -12.39 4.55 18.67
C ARG A 303 -11.96 3.29 17.91
N VAL A 304 -11.13 2.45 18.51
CA VAL A 304 -10.65 1.22 17.86
C VAL A 304 -11.79 0.19 17.74
N VAL A 305 -12.06 -0.27 16.53
CA VAL A 305 -13.12 -1.24 16.24
C VAL A 305 -12.64 -2.66 16.53
N LYS A 306 -13.48 -3.46 17.22
CA LYS A 306 -13.13 -4.86 17.57
C LYS A 306 -13.14 -5.82 16.38
N ALA A 307 -13.93 -5.56 15.35
CA ALA A 307 -14.07 -6.40 14.17
C ALA A 307 -14.08 -5.56 12.87
N PRO A 308 -12.93 -4.98 12.45
CA PRO A 308 -12.86 -4.08 11.30
C PRO A 308 -13.35 -4.71 10.00
N ALA A 309 -13.06 -5.99 9.76
CA ALA A 309 -13.49 -6.70 8.56
C ALA A 309 -15.03 -6.75 8.42
N VAL A 310 -15.75 -7.05 9.51
CA VAL A 310 -17.22 -7.09 9.51
C VAL A 310 -17.76 -5.67 9.27
N GLU A 311 -17.16 -4.68 9.91
CA GLU A 311 -17.56 -3.28 9.77
C GLU A 311 -17.37 -2.77 8.34
N VAL A 312 -16.28 -3.12 7.66
CA VAL A 312 -16.05 -2.79 6.24
C VAL A 312 -17.19 -3.30 5.35
N PHE A 313 -17.56 -4.57 5.47
CA PHE A 313 -18.61 -5.14 4.63
C PHE A 313 -20.00 -4.60 4.98
N ARG A 314 -20.22 -4.22 6.24
CA ARG A 314 -21.49 -3.66 6.68
C ARG A 314 -21.69 -2.20 6.26
N THR A 315 -20.64 -1.38 6.36
CA THR A 315 -20.75 0.08 6.21
C THR A 315 -20.10 0.61 4.94
N SER A 316 -19.09 -0.08 4.40
CA SER A 316 -18.19 0.44 3.35
C SER A 316 -18.07 -0.45 2.12
N TRP A 317 -19.03 -1.36 1.86
CA TRP A 317 -18.97 -2.27 0.72
C TRP A 317 -18.92 -1.57 -0.64
N ARG A 318 -19.58 -0.38 -0.77
CA ARG A 318 -19.52 0.45 -1.97
C ARG A 318 -18.12 0.97 -2.23
N GLN A 319 -17.44 1.44 -1.19
CA GLN A 319 -16.05 1.90 -1.25
C GLN A 319 -15.10 0.75 -1.60
N VAL A 320 -15.36 -0.47 -1.11
CA VAL A 320 -14.59 -1.67 -1.51
C VAL A 320 -14.73 -1.93 -3.00
N LEU A 321 -15.95 -1.88 -3.56
CA LEU A 321 -16.16 -2.05 -5.01
C LEU A 321 -15.49 -0.92 -5.82
N GLN A 322 -15.63 0.32 -5.38
CA GLN A 322 -14.94 1.46 -6.00
C GLN A 322 -13.43 1.26 -6.01
N ALA A 323 -12.84 0.95 -4.85
CA ALA A 323 -11.42 0.66 -4.72
C ALA A 323 -10.97 -0.49 -5.64
N THR A 324 -11.76 -1.57 -5.70
CA THR A 324 -11.48 -2.73 -6.56
C THR A 324 -11.38 -2.33 -8.03
N PHE A 325 -12.35 -1.61 -8.58
CA PHE A 325 -12.33 -1.25 -10.00
C PHE A 325 -11.34 -0.12 -10.32
N LEU A 326 -11.06 0.78 -9.38
CA LEU A 326 -10.01 1.80 -9.53
C LEU A 326 -8.62 1.16 -9.71
N VAL A 327 -8.34 0.08 -9.00
CA VAL A 327 -7.05 -0.62 -9.05
C VAL A 327 -7.01 -1.69 -10.15
N ALA A 328 -8.12 -2.37 -10.44
CA ALA A 328 -8.14 -3.48 -11.39
C ALA A 328 -7.62 -3.08 -12.78
N VAL A 329 -7.91 -1.85 -13.26
CA VAL A 329 -7.40 -1.35 -14.53
C VAL A 329 -5.88 -1.23 -14.54
N THR A 330 -5.27 -0.83 -13.42
CA THR A 330 -3.81 -0.69 -13.32
C THR A 330 -3.12 -2.05 -13.39
N TYR A 331 -3.65 -3.06 -12.71
CA TYR A 331 -3.18 -4.43 -12.85
C TYR A 331 -3.36 -4.97 -14.27
N THR A 332 -4.53 -4.76 -14.88
CA THR A 332 -4.80 -5.18 -16.27
C THR A 332 -3.79 -4.58 -17.23
N LEU A 333 -3.53 -3.28 -17.11
CA LEU A 333 -2.56 -2.58 -17.95
C LEU A 333 -1.15 -3.12 -17.74
N PHE A 334 -0.72 -3.26 -16.46
CA PHE A 334 0.62 -3.76 -16.14
C PHE A 334 0.87 -5.15 -16.74
N TYR A 335 -0.04 -6.11 -16.52
CA TYR A 335 0.15 -7.47 -17.04
C TYR A 335 -0.02 -7.58 -18.54
N THR A 336 -0.79 -6.69 -19.15
CA THR A 336 -0.86 -6.55 -20.60
C THR A 336 0.48 -6.03 -21.16
N LEU A 337 1.09 -5.03 -20.52
CA LEU A 337 2.38 -4.46 -20.95
C LEU A 337 3.56 -5.36 -20.64
N ALA A 338 3.67 -5.89 -19.42
CA ALA A 338 4.86 -6.60 -18.96
C ALA A 338 4.87 -8.09 -19.37
N THR A 339 3.70 -8.76 -19.34
CA THR A 339 3.64 -10.22 -19.52
C THR A 339 3.08 -10.62 -20.86
N TRP A 340 1.87 -10.13 -21.21
CA TRP A 340 1.25 -10.51 -22.47
C TRP A 340 2.01 -9.95 -23.67
N SER A 341 2.42 -8.67 -23.63
CA SER A 341 3.13 -8.06 -24.78
C SER A 341 4.48 -8.71 -25.03
N LEU A 342 5.20 -9.13 -23.97
CA LEU A 342 6.44 -9.90 -24.09
C LEU A 342 6.17 -11.21 -24.84
N ALA A 343 5.21 -12.01 -24.36
CA ALA A 343 4.85 -13.28 -24.99
C ALA A 343 4.38 -13.10 -26.45
N TRP A 344 3.63 -12.04 -26.72
CA TRP A 344 3.17 -11.71 -28.06
C TRP A 344 4.31 -11.27 -28.99
N ALA A 345 5.16 -10.34 -28.53
CA ALA A 345 6.23 -9.76 -29.34
C ALA A 345 7.33 -10.77 -29.69
N THR A 346 7.56 -11.75 -28.82
CA THR A 346 8.61 -12.79 -28.98
C THR A 346 8.09 -14.07 -29.63
N LYS A 347 6.79 -14.17 -29.96
CA LYS A 347 6.22 -15.34 -30.61
C LYS A 347 6.81 -15.54 -31.98
N SER A 348 7.37 -16.74 -32.25
CA SER A 348 8.00 -17.08 -33.53
C SER A 348 6.97 -17.46 -34.59
N ASP A 349 7.36 -17.33 -35.86
CA ASP A 349 6.51 -17.75 -37.01
C ASP A 349 6.27 -19.27 -37.00
N ALA A 350 7.21 -20.07 -36.47
CA ALA A 350 7.07 -21.52 -36.29
C ALA A 350 5.98 -21.91 -35.28
N GLN A 351 5.58 -20.99 -34.40
CA GLN A 351 4.52 -21.18 -33.40
C GLN A 351 3.15 -20.67 -33.85
N GLY A 352 2.92 -20.57 -35.16
CA GLY A 352 1.65 -20.16 -35.74
C GLY A 352 1.54 -18.68 -36.07
N GLY A 353 2.66 -17.99 -36.24
CA GLY A 353 2.74 -16.61 -36.76
C GLY A 353 2.17 -15.52 -35.85
N GLY A 354 2.41 -14.28 -36.21
CA GLY A 354 1.74 -13.12 -35.63
C GLY A 354 2.53 -12.31 -34.58
N GLY A 355 3.68 -12.80 -34.09
CA GLY A 355 4.57 -12.05 -33.21
C GLY A 355 5.29 -10.89 -33.92
N LEU A 356 5.89 -9.97 -33.16
CA LEU A 356 6.61 -8.82 -33.71
C LEU A 356 8.07 -9.14 -34.12
N GLY A 357 8.54 -10.38 -33.89
CA GLY A 357 9.86 -10.85 -34.31
C GLY A 357 11.03 -10.41 -33.41
N PHE A 358 10.77 -9.98 -32.18
CA PHE A 358 11.82 -9.64 -31.21
C PHE A 358 12.35 -10.87 -30.51
N SER A 359 13.63 -10.84 -30.14
CA SER A 359 14.17 -11.77 -29.15
C SER A 359 13.67 -11.40 -27.75
N THR A 360 13.60 -12.40 -26.86
CA THR A 360 13.19 -12.19 -25.46
C THR A 360 14.08 -11.14 -24.78
N LYS A 361 15.41 -11.24 -24.99
CA LYS A 361 16.39 -10.31 -24.42
C LYS A 361 16.17 -8.86 -24.88
N GLU A 362 15.94 -8.64 -26.16
CA GLU A 362 15.67 -7.30 -26.69
C GLU A 362 14.40 -6.69 -26.11
N TYR A 363 13.31 -7.45 -26.09
CA TYR A 363 12.04 -6.95 -25.58
C TYR A 363 12.07 -6.72 -24.06
N MET A 364 12.73 -7.58 -23.28
CA MET A 364 12.97 -7.36 -21.86
C MET A 364 13.78 -6.09 -21.60
N THR A 365 14.80 -5.81 -22.43
CA THR A 365 15.55 -4.55 -22.32
C THR A 365 14.68 -3.33 -22.56
N MET A 366 13.78 -3.39 -23.57
CA MET A 366 12.81 -2.33 -23.82
C MET A 366 11.84 -2.14 -22.64
N LEU A 367 11.39 -3.23 -22.02
CA LEU A 367 10.55 -3.20 -20.82
C LEU A 367 11.28 -2.51 -19.65
N MET A 368 12.55 -2.83 -19.41
CA MET A 368 13.35 -2.21 -18.35
C MET A 368 13.52 -0.70 -18.56
N VAL A 369 13.74 -0.25 -19.80
CA VAL A 369 13.79 1.18 -20.12
C VAL A 369 12.44 1.85 -19.89
N SER A 370 11.36 1.20 -20.33
CA SER A 370 10.00 1.76 -20.24
C SER A 370 9.49 1.83 -18.79
N VAL A 371 9.96 0.96 -17.90
CA VAL A 371 9.65 1.00 -16.45
C VAL A 371 10.23 2.25 -15.78
N CYS A 372 11.31 2.84 -16.29
CA CYS A 372 11.80 4.14 -15.81
C CYS A 372 10.78 5.26 -16.11
N VAL A 373 10.10 5.18 -17.25
CA VAL A 373 8.98 6.09 -17.59
C VAL A 373 7.83 5.90 -16.59
N PHE A 374 7.50 4.66 -16.26
CA PHE A 374 6.50 4.34 -15.23
C PHE A 374 6.81 5.05 -13.91
N ALA A 375 8.03 4.88 -13.39
CA ALA A 375 8.47 5.51 -12.15
C ALA A 375 8.35 7.04 -12.18
N ALA A 376 8.78 7.67 -13.27
CA ALA A 376 8.69 9.12 -13.45
C ALA A 376 7.23 9.62 -13.44
N PHE A 377 6.33 8.91 -14.13
CA PHE A 377 4.93 9.30 -14.21
C PHE A 377 4.14 8.98 -12.92
N ILE A 378 4.55 8.03 -12.09
CA ILE A 378 4.03 7.87 -10.72
C ILE A 378 4.21 9.18 -9.92
N VAL A 379 5.44 9.69 -9.86
CA VAL A 379 5.73 10.91 -9.09
C VAL A 379 5.01 12.12 -9.69
N LEU A 380 5.09 12.27 -11.01
CA LEU A 380 4.47 13.39 -11.72
C LEU A 380 2.96 13.45 -11.49
N SER A 381 2.28 12.32 -11.61
CA SER A 381 0.82 12.22 -11.41
C SER A 381 0.41 12.57 -9.97
N CYS A 382 1.21 12.18 -8.99
CA CYS A 382 0.95 12.50 -7.58
C CYS A 382 1.08 13.99 -7.29
N VAL A 383 2.07 14.68 -7.90
CA VAL A 383 2.18 16.14 -7.83
C VAL A 383 0.93 16.82 -8.41
N PHE A 384 0.43 16.32 -9.54
CA PHE A 384 -0.83 16.83 -10.11
C PHE A 384 -2.04 16.46 -9.25
N ALA A 385 -2.10 15.26 -8.67
CA ALA A 385 -3.18 14.85 -7.80
C ALA A 385 -3.27 15.67 -6.51
N ASP A 386 -2.13 16.12 -5.95
CA ASP A 386 -2.12 17.05 -4.83
C ASP A 386 -2.61 18.46 -5.19
N ARG A 387 -2.44 18.90 -6.45
CA ARG A 387 -2.86 20.23 -6.92
C ARG A 387 -4.28 20.25 -7.45
N LEU A 388 -4.65 19.30 -8.30
CA LEU A 388 -5.91 19.27 -9.05
C LEU A 388 -7.01 18.44 -8.36
N GLY A 389 -6.63 17.56 -7.43
CA GLY A 389 -7.48 16.56 -6.82
C GLY A 389 -7.28 15.17 -7.44
N ARG A 390 -7.52 14.12 -6.62
CA ARG A 390 -7.35 12.71 -7.01
C ARG A 390 -8.34 12.32 -8.10
N ARG A 391 -9.59 12.71 -7.93
CA ARG A 391 -10.68 12.38 -8.85
C ARG A 391 -10.42 12.87 -10.27
N ARG A 392 -9.95 14.10 -10.44
CA ARG A 392 -9.69 14.67 -11.78
C ARG A 392 -8.56 13.95 -12.50
N VAL A 393 -7.48 13.62 -11.79
CA VAL A 393 -6.34 12.91 -12.37
C VAL A 393 -6.73 11.50 -12.83
N ILE A 394 -7.50 10.75 -12.01
CA ILE A 394 -7.95 9.40 -12.37
C ILE A 394 -8.99 9.45 -13.53
N ILE A 395 -9.89 10.42 -13.58
CA ILE A 395 -10.79 10.60 -14.73
C ILE A 395 -9.96 10.84 -15.99
N GLY A 396 -8.99 11.76 -15.95
CA GLY A 396 -8.10 12.03 -17.09
C GLY A 396 -7.32 10.80 -17.55
N SER A 397 -6.76 10.03 -16.60
CA SER A 397 -6.07 8.77 -16.92
C SER A 397 -7.00 7.72 -17.52
N SER A 398 -8.22 7.57 -17.01
CA SER A 398 -9.20 6.62 -17.53
C SER A 398 -9.62 6.96 -18.97
N LEU A 399 -9.84 8.24 -19.27
CA LEU A 399 -10.14 8.70 -20.62
C LEU A 399 -8.95 8.47 -21.58
N ALA A 400 -7.72 8.77 -21.13
CA ALA A 400 -6.52 8.51 -21.92
C ALA A 400 -6.30 7.00 -22.15
N LEU A 401 -6.63 6.14 -21.17
CA LEU A 401 -6.60 4.68 -21.32
C LEU A 401 -7.66 4.18 -22.34
N LEU A 402 -8.83 4.78 -22.39
CA LEU A 402 -9.83 4.46 -23.42
C LEU A 402 -9.30 4.80 -24.83
N VAL A 403 -8.65 5.94 -25.00
CA VAL A 403 -7.99 6.30 -26.27
C VAL A 403 -6.88 5.30 -26.60
N PHE A 404 -6.02 4.96 -25.62
CA PHE A 404 -4.96 3.96 -25.79
C PHE A 404 -5.52 2.59 -26.19
N ALA A 405 -6.64 2.17 -25.59
CA ALA A 405 -7.32 0.93 -25.92
C ALA A 405 -7.81 0.89 -27.37
N VAL A 406 -8.33 1.99 -27.88
CA VAL A 406 -8.73 2.13 -29.30
C VAL A 406 -7.51 2.10 -30.22
N MET A 407 -6.39 2.73 -29.80
CA MET A 407 -5.15 2.75 -30.58
C MET A 407 -4.36 1.44 -30.51
N PHE A 408 -4.72 0.53 -29.60
CA PHE A 408 -3.98 -0.70 -29.31
C PHE A 408 -3.68 -1.55 -30.57
N PRO A 409 -4.65 -1.81 -31.48
CA PRO A 409 -4.39 -2.53 -32.72
C PRO A 409 -3.37 -1.84 -33.64
N LEU A 410 -3.37 -0.50 -33.67
CA LEU A 410 -2.43 0.28 -34.47
C LEU A 410 -1.00 0.18 -33.95
N LEU A 411 -0.82 -0.06 -32.64
CA LEU A 411 0.48 -0.09 -31.97
C LEU A 411 1.07 -1.51 -31.88
N MET A 412 0.24 -2.57 -31.94
CA MET A 412 0.65 -3.95 -31.67
C MET A 412 0.32 -4.95 -32.80
N ASN A 413 -0.38 -4.53 -33.83
CA ASN A 413 -0.68 -5.42 -34.94
C ASN A 413 0.50 -5.46 -35.92
N ARG A 414 1.06 -6.66 -36.15
CA ARG A 414 2.19 -6.92 -37.05
C ARG A 414 1.97 -6.36 -38.45
N SER A 415 0.74 -6.43 -38.98
CA SER A 415 0.42 -5.91 -40.32
C SER A 415 0.49 -4.40 -40.42
N VAL A 416 0.35 -3.68 -39.31
CA VAL A 416 0.39 -2.21 -39.22
C VAL A 416 1.79 -1.72 -38.87
N VAL A 417 2.38 -2.34 -37.84
CA VAL A 417 3.65 -1.91 -37.24
C VAL A 417 4.87 -2.46 -38.00
N GLY A 418 4.70 -3.60 -38.66
CA GLY A 418 5.79 -4.35 -39.30
C GLY A 418 6.48 -5.31 -38.33
N VAL A 419 7.46 -6.03 -38.84
CA VAL A 419 8.31 -6.96 -38.07
C VAL A 419 9.52 -6.20 -37.53
N HIS A 420 9.89 -6.47 -36.28
CA HIS A 420 11.08 -5.93 -35.61
C HIS A 420 11.18 -4.40 -35.60
N ASN A 421 10.04 -3.72 -35.47
CA ASN A 421 10.00 -2.26 -35.40
C ASN A 421 10.19 -1.78 -33.94
N THR A 422 11.46 -1.58 -33.55
CA THR A 422 11.85 -1.13 -32.21
C THR A 422 11.23 0.20 -31.81
N ALA A 423 11.10 1.15 -32.74
CA ALA A 423 10.53 2.46 -32.44
C ALA A 423 9.04 2.36 -32.05
N ALA A 424 8.26 1.59 -32.83
CA ALA A 424 6.85 1.38 -32.51
C ALA A 424 6.65 0.61 -31.20
N ALA A 425 7.44 -0.43 -30.93
CA ALA A 425 7.40 -1.17 -29.68
C ALA A 425 7.74 -0.27 -28.50
N MET A 426 8.78 0.56 -28.60
CA MET A 426 9.13 1.53 -27.57
C MET A 426 8.05 2.59 -27.34
N VAL A 427 7.40 3.10 -28.39
CA VAL A 427 6.28 4.03 -28.24
C VAL A 427 5.12 3.37 -27.51
N PHE A 428 4.76 2.14 -27.89
CA PHE A 428 3.73 1.37 -27.19
C PHE A 428 4.04 1.18 -25.71
N LEU A 429 5.23 0.71 -25.38
CA LEU A 429 5.65 0.45 -24.00
C LEU A 429 5.75 1.74 -23.18
N CYS A 430 6.43 2.77 -23.70
CA CYS A 430 6.61 4.03 -22.96
C CYS A 430 5.26 4.76 -22.76
N LEU A 431 4.38 4.78 -23.75
CA LEU A 431 3.06 5.37 -23.62
C LEU A 431 2.20 4.58 -22.62
N GLY A 432 2.19 3.24 -22.73
CA GLY A 432 1.47 2.38 -21.81
C GLY A 432 1.94 2.52 -20.37
N PHE A 433 3.26 2.51 -20.14
CA PHE A 433 3.83 2.70 -18.81
C PHE A 433 3.69 4.13 -18.27
N ALA A 434 3.68 5.16 -19.11
CA ALA A 434 3.33 6.51 -18.71
C ALA A 434 1.88 6.58 -18.19
N LEU A 435 0.92 6.03 -18.96
CA LEU A 435 -0.48 5.94 -18.54
C LEU A 435 -0.65 5.10 -17.26
N MET A 436 0.11 4.02 -17.15
CA MET A 436 0.17 3.21 -15.92
C MET A 436 0.60 4.06 -14.72
N GLY A 437 1.67 4.86 -14.86
CA GLY A 437 2.15 5.76 -13.81
C GLY A 437 1.11 6.80 -13.40
N VAL A 438 0.40 7.37 -14.38
CA VAL A 438 -0.66 8.36 -14.11
C VAL A 438 -1.85 7.73 -13.37
N ALA A 439 -2.23 6.50 -13.72
CA ALA A 439 -3.34 5.81 -13.08
C ALA A 439 -2.96 5.26 -11.69
N PHE A 440 -1.74 4.71 -11.54
CA PHE A 440 -1.31 3.99 -10.35
C PHE A 440 -0.83 4.93 -9.24
N GLY A 441 -0.09 6.01 -9.56
CA GLY A 441 0.51 6.89 -8.55
C GLY A 441 -0.48 7.41 -7.49
N PRO A 442 -1.62 8.02 -7.87
CA PRO A 442 -2.57 8.56 -6.90
C PRO A 442 -3.27 7.51 -6.03
N ILE A 443 -3.23 6.22 -6.41
CA ILE A 443 -3.90 5.10 -5.72
C ILE A 443 -3.41 4.99 -4.27
N GLY A 444 -2.11 5.18 -4.02
CA GLY A 444 -1.52 5.11 -2.69
C GLY A 444 -2.15 6.05 -1.67
N ALA A 445 -2.67 7.20 -2.10
CA ALA A 445 -3.43 8.12 -1.25
C ALA A 445 -4.95 7.93 -1.39
N LEU A 446 -5.45 7.79 -2.61
CA LEU A 446 -6.88 7.71 -2.90
C LEU A 446 -7.57 6.54 -2.17
N LEU A 447 -6.99 5.33 -2.20
CA LEU A 447 -7.63 4.18 -1.58
C LEU A 447 -7.83 4.34 -0.06
N PRO A 448 -6.80 4.69 0.73
CA PRO A 448 -7.01 4.97 2.14
C PRO A 448 -8.02 6.09 2.42
N GLU A 449 -8.05 7.12 1.56
CA GLU A 449 -8.96 8.27 1.69
C GLU A 449 -10.44 7.91 1.50
N LEU A 450 -10.78 6.77 0.88
CA LEU A 450 -12.16 6.29 0.73
C LEU A 450 -12.75 5.74 2.02
N PHE A 451 -11.92 5.41 3.02
CA PHE A 451 -12.36 4.72 4.24
C PHE A 451 -12.11 5.56 5.49
N SER A 452 -12.99 5.40 6.49
CA SER A 452 -12.79 5.99 7.82
C SER A 452 -11.56 5.39 8.52
N VAL A 453 -10.96 6.13 9.45
CA VAL A 453 -9.72 5.74 10.15
C VAL A 453 -9.79 4.36 10.81
N ASN A 454 -10.97 3.95 11.25
CA ASN A 454 -11.20 2.72 12.01
C ASN A 454 -11.16 1.44 11.16
N VAL A 455 -11.35 1.56 9.85
CA VAL A 455 -11.42 0.43 8.90
C VAL A 455 -10.56 0.68 7.67
N ARG A 456 -9.71 1.69 7.70
CA ARG A 456 -8.93 2.18 6.56
C ARG A 456 -7.93 1.15 6.06
N TYR A 457 -7.22 0.47 6.96
CA TYR A 457 -6.28 -0.59 6.60
C TYR A 457 -7.01 -1.77 5.95
N THR A 458 -8.03 -2.28 6.63
CA THR A 458 -8.83 -3.41 6.16
C THR A 458 -9.52 -3.09 4.83
N GLY A 459 -10.19 -1.95 4.74
CA GLY A 459 -10.97 -1.57 3.55
C GLY A 459 -10.09 -1.36 2.31
N SER A 460 -9.00 -0.58 2.43
CA SER A 460 -8.08 -0.35 1.32
C SER A 460 -7.37 -1.64 0.90
N GLY A 461 -6.98 -2.49 1.87
CA GLY A 461 -6.35 -3.79 1.62
C GLY A 461 -7.27 -4.77 0.88
N ILE A 462 -8.53 -4.89 1.28
CA ILE A 462 -9.51 -5.74 0.59
C ILE A 462 -9.72 -5.26 -0.84
N GLY A 463 -9.98 -3.95 -1.05
CA GLY A 463 -10.20 -3.39 -2.38
C GLY A 463 -9.01 -3.62 -3.32
N TYR A 464 -7.78 -3.36 -2.84
CA TYR A 464 -6.55 -3.58 -3.59
C TYR A 464 -6.33 -5.05 -3.97
N ASN A 465 -6.56 -5.97 -3.04
CA ASN A 465 -6.31 -7.40 -3.27
C ASN A 465 -7.43 -8.08 -4.08
N LEU A 466 -8.68 -7.64 -3.98
CA LEU A 466 -9.74 -8.08 -4.90
C LEU A 466 -9.46 -7.62 -6.34
N ALA A 467 -8.95 -6.40 -6.50
CA ALA A 467 -8.52 -5.89 -7.80
C ALA A 467 -7.42 -6.76 -8.43
N ALA A 468 -6.49 -7.29 -7.61
CA ALA A 468 -5.43 -8.17 -8.09
C ALA A 468 -5.97 -9.50 -8.65
N ILE A 469 -7.05 -10.05 -8.11
CA ILE A 469 -7.69 -11.25 -8.66
C ILE A 469 -8.27 -10.92 -10.04
N ILE A 470 -9.01 -9.83 -10.17
CA ILE A 470 -9.70 -9.45 -11.42
C ILE A 470 -8.70 -8.99 -12.48
N GLY A 471 -7.75 -8.12 -12.08
CA GLY A 471 -6.87 -7.39 -12.99
C GLY A 471 -5.47 -7.99 -13.15
N ALA A 472 -5.09 -9.04 -12.40
CA ALA A 472 -3.76 -9.62 -12.49
C ALA A 472 -3.77 -11.13 -12.76
N ALA A 473 -4.48 -11.91 -11.93
CA ALA A 473 -4.39 -13.37 -11.93
C ALA A 473 -4.73 -14.00 -13.30
N PHE A 474 -5.70 -13.45 -13.99
CA PHE A 474 -6.21 -14.03 -15.25
C PHE A 474 -5.85 -13.25 -16.50
N VAL A 475 -5.33 -12.03 -16.38
CA VAL A 475 -5.09 -11.13 -17.53
C VAL A 475 -4.19 -11.73 -18.60
N PRO A 476 -3.02 -12.33 -18.30
CA PRO A 476 -2.16 -12.91 -19.33
C PRO A 476 -2.87 -14.02 -20.12
N SER A 477 -3.62 -14.88 -19.42
CA SER A 477 -4.36 -15.98 -20.05
C SER A 477 -5.53 -15.48 -20.88
N VAL A 478 -6.32 -14.54 -20.36
CA VAL A 478 -7.45 -13.91 -21.08
C VAL A 478 -6.95 -13.15 -22.31
N ALA A 479 -5.92 -12.33 -22.17
CA ALA A 479 -5.35 -11.57 -23.28
C ALA A 479 -4.76 -12.48 -24.38
N THR A 480 -4.11 -13.59 -23.98
CA THR A 480 -3.60 -14.59 -24.92
C THR A 480 -4.74 -15.29 -25.65
N TRP A 481 -5.79 -15.71 -24.94
CA TRP A 481 -6.96 -16.34 -25.54
C TRP A 481 -7.68 -15.38 -26.50
N LEU A 482 -7.91 -14.13 -26.08
CA LEU A 482 -8.53 -13.09 -26.91
C LEU A 482 -7.71 -12.85 -28.18
N SER A 483 -6.40 -12.64 -28.05
CA SER A 483 -5.53 -12.35 -29.19
C SER A 483 -5.44 -13.51 -30.18
N SER A 484 -5.54 -14.77 -29.70
CA SER A 484 -5.48 -15.96 -30.56
C SER A 484 -6.78 -16.21 -31.34
N HIS A 485 -7.96 -15.82 -30.79
CA HIS A 485 -9.25 -16.06 -31.45
C HIS A 485 -9.78 -14.85 -32.25
N TRP A 486 -9.55 -13.63 -31.75
CA TRP A 486 -10.10 -12.40 -32.32
C TRP A 486 -9.03 -11.35 -32.64
N GLY A 487 -7.77 -11.72 -32.58
CA GLY A 487 -6.66 -10.83 -32.89
C GLY A 487 -6.36 -9.81 -31.81
N VAL A 488 -5.30 -9.04 -32.01
CA VAL A 488 -4.72 -8.10 -31.03
C VAL A 488 -5.69 -7.01 -30.59
N GLY A 489 -6.61 -6.60 -31.47
CA GLY A 489 -7.62 -5.58 -31.17
C GLY A 489 -8.54 -5.94 -29.99
N SER A 490 -8.81 -7.23 -29.79
CA SER A 490 -9.63 -7.72 -28.68
C SER A 490 -8.98 -7.51 -27.32
N VAL A 491 -7.65 -7.50 -27.25
CA VAL A 491 -6.91 -7.18 -26.01
C VAL A 491 -7.07 -5.69 -25.68
N GLY A 492 -7.02 -4.83 -26.73
CA GLY A 492 -7.34 -3.41 -26.58
C GLY A 492 -8.76 -3.19 -26.06
N LEU A 493 -9.76 -3.91 -26.63
CA LEU A 493 -11.14 -3.86 -26.16
C LEU A 493 -11.28 -4.28 -24.69
N TYR A 494 -10.61 -5.37 -24.29
CA TYR A 494 -10.58 -5.83 -22.90
C TYR A 494 -10.03 -4.74 -21.95
N LEU A 495 -8.92 -4.11 -22.32
CA LEU A 495 -8.35 -2.99 -21.56
C LEU A 495 -9.33 -1.80 -21.52
N GLY A 496 -10.02 -1.51 -22.63
CA GLY A 496 -11.04 -0.47 -22.70
C GLY A 496 -12.22 -0.71 -21.77
N VAL A 497 -12.70 -1.96 -21.65
CA VAL A 497 -13.75 -2.33 -20.69
C VAL A 497 -13.27 -2.09 -19.26
N MET A 498 -12.04 -2.47 -18.92
CA MET A 498 -11.49 -2.22 -17.57
C MET A 498 -11.30 -0.72 -17.30
N ALA A 499 -10.89 0.06 -18.29
CA ALA A 499 -10.79 1.52 -18.18
C ALA A 499 -12.18 2.17 -18.00
N LEU A 500 -13.22 1.66 -18.66
CA LEU A 500 -14.59 2.10 -18.47
C LEU A 500 -15.11 1.79 -17.06
N CYS A 501 -14.83 0.59 -16.53
CA CYS A 501 -15.17 0.22 -15.16
C CYS A 501 -14.48 1.16 -14.13
N CYS A 502 -13.20 1.48 -14.36
CA CYS A 502 -12.47 2.46 -13.53
C CYS A 502 -13.12 3.86 -13.63
N LEU A 503 -13.47 4.30 -14.84
CA LEU A 503 -14.12 5.60 -15.04
C LEU A 503 -15.46 5.66 -14.30
N VAL A 504 -16.29 4.63 -14.40
CA VAL A 504 -17.56 4.54 -13.66
C VAL A 504 -17.31 4.57 -12.15
N ALA A 505 -16.33 3.81 -11.65
CA ALA A 505 -15.98 3.79 -10.24
C ALA A 505 -15.57 5.19 -9.75
N ILE A 506 -14.67 5.89 -10.44
CA ILE A 506 -14.22 7.22 -10.00
C ILE A 506 -15.30 8.29 -10.14
N LEU A 507 -16.20 8.18 -11.10
CA LEU A 507 -17.33 9.12 -11.24
C LEU A 507 -18.30 9.04 -10.06
N THR A 508 -18.44 7.85 -9.44
CA THR A 508 -19.27 7.63 -8.25
C THR A 508 -18.55 8.01 -6.94
N CYS A 509 -17.23 8.26 -6.97
CA CYS A 509 -16.47 8.71 -5.80
C CYS A 509 -16.60 10.23 -5.63
N HIS A 510 -16.56 10.67 -4.37
CA HIS A 510 -16.34 12.09 -4.04
C HIS A 510 -14.85 12.44 -4.19
N GLU A 511 -14.53 13.75 -4.31
CA GLU A 511 -13.14 14.21 -4.21
C GLU A 511 -12.61 13.99 -2.80
N THR A 512 -11.42 13.39 -2.70
CA THR A 512 -10.85 12.98 -1.41
C THR A 512 -9.70 13.85 -0.94
N ARG A 513 -9.26 14.81 -1.75
CA ARG A 513 -8.07 15.65 -1.49
C ARG A 513 -8.06 16.29 -0.10
N ASP A 514 -9.22 16.78 0.35
CA ASP A 514 -9.36 17.58 1.58
C ASP A 514 -9.94 16.75 2.76
N VAL A 515 -9.92 15.40 2.65
CA VAL A 515 -10.40 14.50 3.71
C VAL A 515 -9.54 14.66 4.97
N ASP A 516 -10.20 14.77 6.11
CA ASP A 516 -9.53 14.78 7.41
C ASP A 516 -9.14 13.35 7.82
N TYR A 517 -7.82 13.12 7.92
CA TYR A 517 -7.28 11.80 8.30
C TYR A 517 -7.48 11.44 9.77
N MET A 518 -7.94 12.38 10.58
CA MET A 518 -8.16 12.17 12.02
C MET A 518 -9.62 11.77 12.36
N GLN A 519 -10.50 11.71 11.32
CA GLN A 519 -11.92 11.34 11.46
C GLN A 519 -12.23 9.90 11.03
#